data_65fd28157f3c8fbe565088bdcabdfc5c
#
_entry.id   65fd28157f3c8fbe565088bdcabdfc5c
#
_cell.length_a   1.000
_cell.length_b   1.000
_cell.length_c   1.000
_cell.angle_alpha   90.00
_cell.angle_beta   90.00
_cell.angle_gamma   90.00
#
_symmetry.space_group_name_H-M   'P 1'
#
loop_
_entity.id
_entity.type
_entity.pdbx_description
1 polymer ?
#
loop_
_entity_poly.entity_id
_entity_poly.type
_entity_poly.pdbx_seq_one_letter_code
_entity_poly.pdbx_strand_id
1 'polypeptide(L)'
;MMPGTATSGEMQQAMNMGCEVVKFFPAEANGGVDKLKNIGAALKTCKWMCTGGVNAKNVNNYLGYNQIIAVGGTWMCKSDKIKAGAWDEITAMSKEAVNVMLGLELGHIGINCADEAEAAKTAETIASLLSMAVKPGNSSIFVGKKEFEIMKKPGRGTHGHIAILTNNVDRAIYHLSQRGVKFDMDSKNVKDGKTIAIYFADEVAGFAIHLVQK
;
A
#
# COMPACT_ATOMS: atom_id res chain seq x y z
N MET A 1 -20.75 16.96 7.95
CA MET A 1 -21.61 15.83 8.42
C MET A 1 -21.46 14.69 7.41
N MET A 2 -21.46 13.44 7.87
CA MET A 2 -21.33 12.25 7.00
C MET A 2 -22.55 11.36 7.25
N PRO A 3 -23.60 11.46 6.42
CA PRO A 3 -24.84 10.69 6.65
C PRO A 3 -24.62 9.20 6.43
N GLY A 4 -25.31 8.38 7.25
CA GLY A 4 -25.32 6.93 7.10
C GLY A 4 -26.28 6.54 5.98
N THR A 5 -25.83 5.65 5.09
CA THR A 5 -26.58 5.17 3.94
C THR A 5 -26.37 3.66 3.75
N ALA A 6 -27.37 2.98 3.20
CA ALA A 6 -27.31 1.55 2.88
C ALA A 6 -27.76 1.28 1.43
N THR A 7 -28.51 2.20 0.82
CA THR A 7 -29.08 2.07 -0.51
C THR A 7 -28.59 3.19 -1.45
N SER A 8 -28.65 2.94 -2.75
CA SER A 8 -28.31 3.95 -3.76
C SER A 8 -29.22 5.19 -3.71
N GLY A 9 -30.50 5.01 -3.33
CA GLY A 9 -31.43 6.13 -3.17
C GLY A 9 -31.03 7.07 -2.04
N GLU A 10 -30.67 6.53 -0.87
CA GLU A 10 -30.17 7.32 0.28
C GLU A 10 -28.87 8.03 -0.08
N MET A 11 -27.95 7.36 -0.80
CA MET A 11 -26.72 7.96 -1.28
C MET A 11 -26.99 9.12 -2.24
N GLN A 12 -27.88 8.94 -3.21
CA GLN A 12 -28.26 9.98 -4.15
C GLN A 12 -28.91 11.16 -3.43
N GLN A 13 -29.79 10.91 -2.45
CA GLN A 13 -30.40 11.97 -1.64
C GLN A 13 -29.36 12.78 -0.88
N ALA A 14 -28.39 12.10 -0.23
CA ALA A 14 -27.30 12.77 0.47
C ALA A 14 -26.43 13.63 -0.48
N MET A 15 -26.13 13.11 -1.69
CA MET A 15 -25.40 13.85 -2.71
C MET A 15 -26.16 15.08 -3.18
N ASN A 16 -27.47 14.99 -3.36
CA ASN A 16 -28.33 16.13 -3.73
C ASN A 16 -28.36 17.21 -2.64
N MET A 17 -28.09 16.83 -1.39
CA MET A 17 -27.91 17.75 -0.26
C MET A 17 -26.46 18.31 -0.15
N GLY A 18 -25.57 18.03 -1.11
CA GLY A 18 -24.20 18.52 -1.14
C GLY A 18 -23.19 17.65 -0.36
N CYS A 19 -23.56 16.43 0.04
CA CYS A 19 -22.61 15.53 0.70
C CYS A 19 -21.74 14.83 -0.34
N GLU A 20 -20.44 15.13 -0.34
CA GLU A 20 -19.46 14.44 -1.21
C GLU A 20 -19.09 13.05 -0.66
N VAL A 21 -19.14 12.89 0.66
CA VAL A 21 -18.77 11.67 1.37
C VAL A 21 -19.96 11.18 2.20
N VAL A 22 -20.31 9.91 2.05
CA VAL A 22 -21.35 9.28 2.84
C VAL A 22 -20.81 8.05 3.56
N LYS A 23 -21.41 7.70 4.70
CA LYS A 23 -21.09 6.48 5.42
C LYS A 23 -21.90 5.32 4.86
N PHE A 24 -21.24 4.25 4.45
CA PHE A 24 -21.91 2.99 4.10
C PHE A 24 -21.95 2.07 5.32
N PHE A 25 -23.16 1.76 5.81
CA PHE A 25 -23.34 1.01 7.05
C PHE A 25 -24.69 0.26 7.06
N PRO A 26 -24.72 -0.97 7.62
CA PRO A 26 -23.58 -1.84 7.94
C PRO A 26 -22.95 -2.44 6.65
N ALA A 27 -21.64 -2.25 6.44
CA ALA A 27 -21.03 -2.47 5.14
C ALA A 27 -21.11 -3.93 4.66
N GLU A 28 -20.62 -4.89 5.46
CA GLU A 28 -20.61 -6.31 5.08
C GLU A 28 -22.04 -6.87 4.93
N ALA A 29 -22.92 -6.57 5.89
CA ALA A 29 -24.30 -7.05 5.85
C ALA A 29 -25.10 -6.50 4.67
N ASN A 30 -24.69 -5.36 4.11
CA ASN A 30 -25.31 -4.76 2.92
C ASN A 30 -24.65 -5.16 1.60
N GLY A 31 -23.83 -6.19 1.57
CA GLY A 31 -23.21 -6.71 0.35
C GLY A 31 -21.79 -6.18 0.06
N GLY A 32 -21.19 -5.52 1.03
CA GLY A 32 -19.76 -5.20 1.03
C GLY A 32 -19.31 -4.32 -0.13
N VAL A 33 -18.03 -4.48 -0.47
CA VAL A 33 -17.38 -3.69 -1.53
C VAL A 33 -17.97 -3.96 -2.91
N ASP A 34 -18.48 -5.16 -3.17
CA ASP A 34 -19.02 -5.51 -4.50
C ASP A 34 -20.34 -4.77 -4.79
N LYS A 35 -21.19 -4.59 -3.78
CA LYS A 35 -22.35 -3.70 -3.90
C LYS A 35 -21.93 -2.27 -4.22
N LEU A 36 -20.90 -1.75 -3.54
CA LEU A 36 -20.41 -0.40 -3.78
C LEU A 36 -19.78 -0.22 -5.18
N LYS A 37 -19.10 -1.22 -5.71
CA LYS A 37 -18.61 -1.20 -7.10
C LYS A 37 -19.76 -1.04 -8.11
N ASN A 38 -20.85 -1.79 -7.90
CA ASN A 38 -22.05 -1.70 -8.77
C ASN A 38 -22.73 -0.33 -8.64
N ILE A 39 -22.89 0.19 -7.43
CA ILE A 39 -23.48 1.52 -7.20
C ILE A 39 -22.55 2.63 -7.76
N GLY A 40 -21.26 2.51 -7.56
CA GLY A 40 -20.24 3.49 -7.99
C GLY A 40 -20.16 3.66 -9.51
N ALA A 41 -20.57 2.65 -10.28
CA ALA A 41 -20.68 2.76 -11.72
C ALA A 41 -21.69 3.86 -12.14
N ALA A 42 -22.76 4.05 -11.36
CA ALA A 42 -23.76 5.10 -11.55
C ALA A 42 -23.41 6.39 -10.77
N LEU A 43 -23.01 6.26 -9.51
CA LEU A 43 -22.68 7.38 -8.62
C LEU A 43 -21.16 7.68 -8.62
N LYS A 44 -20.62 8.10 -9.76
CA LYS A 44 -19.17 8.24 -10.01
C LYS A 44 -18.45 9.23 -9.07
N THR A 45 -19.12 10.25 -8.58
CA THR A 45 -18.56 11.28 -7.71
C THR A 45 -18.73 10.99 -6.22
N CYS A 46 -19.58 10.01 -5.86
CA CYS A 46 -19.80 9.62 -4.48
C CYS A 46 -18.53 9.01 -3.87
N LYS A 47 -18.19 9.43 -2.66
CA LYS A 47 -17.13 8.83 -1.86
C LYS A 47 -17.72 8.16 -0.64
N TRP A 48 -17.10 7.07 -0.19
CA TRP A 48 -17.61 6.30 0.94
C TRP A 48 -16.61 6.18 2.08
N MET A 49 -17.15 6.26 3.30
CA MET A 49 -16.52 5.69 4.49
C MET A 49 -17.32 4.45 4.90
N CYS A 50 -16.68 3.29 4.89
CA CYS A 50 -17.33 2.01 5.16
C CYS A 50 -17.11 1.55 6.60
N THR A 51 -18.19 1.16 7.30
CA THR A 51 -18.12 0.58 8.64
C THR A 51 -19.15 -0.55 8.79
N GLY A 52 -18.92 -1.44 9.75
CA GLY A 52 -19.78 -2.59 10.01
C GLY A 52 -19.30 -3.86 9.31
N GLY A 53 -18.62 -4.71 10.05
CA GLY A 53 -18.02 -5.95 9.56
C GLY A 53 -16.62 -5.80 8.94
N VAL A 54 -16.11 -4.58 8.79
CA VAL A 54 -14.73 -4.36 8.32
C VAL A 54 -13.74 -4.81 9.42
N ASN A 55 -12.70 -5.51 9.00
CA ASN A 55 -11.68 -6.10 9.87
C ASN A 55 -10.35 -6.29 9.10
N ALA A 56 -9.31 -6.83 9.76
CA ALA A 56 -7.99 -7.00 9.16
C ALA A 56 -7.97 -7.87 7.88
N LYS A 57 -8.95 -8.80 7.71
CA LYS A 57 -8.98 -9.70 6.54
C LYS A 57 -9.56 -9.04 5.29
N ASN A 58 -10.45 -8.04 5.46
CA ASN A 58 -11.17 -7.43 4.35
C ASN A 58 -10.87 -5.94 4.14
N VAL A 59 -10.15 -5.27 5.06
CA VAL A 59 -9.85 -3.83 4.99
C VAL A 59 -9.26 -3.41 3.64
N ASN A 60 -8.36 -4.20 3.08
CA ASN A 60 -7.71 -3.88 1.81
C ASN A 60 -8.61 -4.08 0.59
N ASN A 61 -9.63 -4.95 0.67
CA ASN A 61 -10.66 -5.07 -0.38
C ASN A 61 -11.44 -3.75 -0.51
N TYR A 62 -11.78 -3.14 0.65
CA TYR A 62 -12.43 -1.83 0.67
C TYR A 62 -11.50 -0.73 0.19
N LEU A 63 -10.33 -0.58 0.81
CA LEU A 63 -9.39 0.51 0.54
C LEU A 63 -8.72 0.41 -0.85
N GLY A 64 -8.81 -0.72 -1.52
CA GLY A 64 -8.41 -0.90 -2.92
C GLY A 64 -9.40 -0.28 -3.92
N TYR A 65 -10.64 0.05 -3.51
CA TYR A 65 -11.61 0.68 -4.40
C TYR A 65 -11.55 2.21 -4.29
N ASN A 66 -11.26 2.89 -5.38
CA ASN A 66 -10.91 4.32 -5.42
C ASN A 66 -11.95 5.27 -4.80
N GLN A 67 -13.23 4.91 -4.81
CA GLN A 67 -14.28 5.73 -4.22
C GLN A 67 -14.41 5.54 -2.70
N ILE A 68 -13.71 4.55 -2.11
CA ILE A 68 -13.67 4.36 -0.65
C ILE A 68 -12.45 5.08 -0.09
N ILE A 69 -12.70 6.17 0.63
CA ILE A 69 -11.64 7.03 1.19
C ILE A 69 -11.20 6.61 2.59
N ALA A 70 -12.09 5.94 3.32
CA ALA A 70 -11.81 5.49 4.68
C ALA A 70 -12.64 4.27 5.05
N VAL A 71 -12.16 3.55 6.04
CA VAL A 71 -12.89 2.46 6.70
C VAL A 71 -12.79 2.62 8.21
N GLY A 72 -13.78 2.12 8.92
CA GLY A 72 -13.76 2.04 10.37
C GLY A 72 -14.25 0.67 10.84
N GLY A 73 -13.76 0.28 11.99
CA GLY A 73 -14.15 -0.98 12.60
C GLY A 73 -13.80 -1.04 14.08
N THR A 74 -14.45 -1.91 14.80
CA THR A 74 -14.25 -2.08 16.23
C THR A 74 -13.20 -3.13 16.57
N TRP A 75 -12.64 -3.84 15.56
CA TRP A 75 -11.69 -4.94 15.80
C TRP A 75 -10.38 -4.48 16.46
N MET A 76 -9.96 -3.23 16.24
CA MET A 76 -8.75 -2.65 16.81
C MET A 76 -8.97 -2.00 18.18
N CYS A 77 -10.23 -1.81 18.59
CA CYS A 77 -10.59 -1.17 19.85
C CYS A 77 -11.88 -1.78 20.39
N LYS A 78 -11.79 -3.02 20.90
CA LYS A 78 -12.94 -3.77 21.39
C LYS A 78 -13.41 -3.26 22.75
N SER A 79 -14.72 -3.27 22.99
CA SER A 79 -15.33 -2.77 24.23
C SER A 79 -14.86 -3.49 25.49
N ASP A 80 -14.60 -4.80 25.43
CA ASP A 80 -14.05 -5.59 26.54
C ASP A 80 -12.64 -5.11 26.90
N LYS A 81 -11.79 -4.78 25.91
CA LYS A 81 -10.45 -4.25 26.14
C LYS A 81 -10.47 -2.85 26.75
N ILE A 82 -11.40 -2.00 26.30
CA ILE A 82 -11.60 -0.66 26.92
C ILE A 82 -12.01 -0.81 28.40
N LYS A 83 -12.98 -1.69 28.67
CA LYS A 83 -13.47 -1.92 30.05
C LYS A 83 -12.38 -2.49 30.95
N ALA A 84 -11.48 -3.31 30.40
CA ALA A 84 -10.35 -3.88 31.14
C ALA A 84 -9.17 -2.91 31.30
N GLY A 85 -9.20 -1.73 30.68
CA GLY A 85 -8.07 -0.80 30.68
C GLY A 85 -6.84 -1.33 29.92
N ALA A 86 -7.03 -2.26 28.96
CA ALA A 86 -5.96 -2.94 28.24
C ALA A 86 -5.39 -2.06 27.10
N TRP A 87 -4.86 -0.90 27.46
CA TRP A 87 -4.43 0.14 26.50
C TRP A 87 -3.28 -0.29 25.60
N ASP A 88 -2.35 -1.09 26.13
CA ASP A 88 -1.22 -1.60 25.34
C ASP A 88 -1.70 -2.58 24.27
N GLU A 89 -2.68 -3.42 24.58
CA GLU A 89 -3.28 -4.31 23.59
C GLU A 89 -4.03 -3.53 22.49
N ILE A 90 -4.80 -2.50 22.88
CA ILE A 90 -5.49 -1.62 21.92
C ILE A 90 -4.48 -0.91 21.02
N THR A 91 -3.37 -0.45 21.59
CA THR A 91 -2.29 0.17 20.82
C THR A 91 -1.67 -0.82 19.84
N ALA A 92 -1.38 -2.04 20.26
CA ALA A 92 -0.84 -3.09 19.40
C ALA A 92 -1.80 -3.45 18.26
N MET A 93 -3.10 -3.65 18.57
CA MET A 93 -4.14 -3.94 17.57
C MET A 93 -4.31 -2.80 16.56
N SER A 94 -4.20 -1.54 17.01
CA SER A 94 -4.27 -0.37 16.14
C SER A 94 -3.05 -0.26 15.22
N LYS A 95 -1.84 -0.53 15.74
CA LYS A 95 -0.62 -0.63 14.93
C LYS A 95 -0.71 -1.74 13.88
N GLU A 96 -1.24 -2.92 14.27
CA GLU A 96 -1.46 -4.03 13.36
C GLU A 96 -2.44 -3.64 12.25
N ALA A 97 -3.55 -2.96 12.57
CA ALA A 97 -4.52 -2.50 11.57
C ALA A 97 -3.88 -1.58 10.53
N VAL A 98 -3.00 -0.67 10.96
CA VAL A 98 -2.23 0.19 10.04
C VAL A 98 -1.25 -0.64 9.20
N ASN A 99 -0.53 -1.58 9.80
CA ASN A 99 0.42 -2.42 9.08
C ASN A 99 -0.27 -3.29 8.01
N VAL A 100 -1.42 -3.88 8.34
CA VAL A 100 -2.26 -4.64 7.38
C VAL A 100 -2.75 -3.72 6.25
N MET A 101 -3.21 -2.52 6.58
CA MET A 101 -3.64 -1.53 5.58
C MET A 101 -2.50 -1.16 4.62
N LEU A 102 -1.30 -0.92 5.13
CA LEU A 102 -0.14 -0.58 4.32
C LEU A 102 0.38 -1.77 3.52
N GLY A 103 0.31 -2.98 4.08
CA GLY A 103 0.76 -4.22 3.46
C GLY A 103 2.21 -4.15 3.00
N LEU A 104 3.09 -3.61 3.86
CA LEU A 104 4.51 -3.49 3.56
C LEU A 104 5.15 -4.88 3.46
N GLU A 105 5.86 -5.13 2.36
CA GLU A 105 6.61 -6.38 2.13
C GLU A 105 7.82 -6.13 1.25
N LEU A 106 8.82 -7.00 1.33
CA LEU A 106 9.99 -6.94 0.46
C LEU A 106 9.55 -7.16 -0.99
N GLY A 107 9.89 -6.22 -1.86
CA GLY A 107 9.64 -6.32 -3.30
C GLY A 107 10.81 -6.97 -4.04
N HIS A 108 11.96 -6.32 -4.00
CA HIS A 108 13.21 -6.83 -4.56
C HIS A 108 14.43 -6.19 -3.91
N ILE A 109 15.58 -6.80 -4.14
CA ILE A 109 16.89 -6.25 -3.80
C ILE A 109 17.59 -5.91 -5.11
N GLY A 110 17.89 -4.62 -5.31
CA GLY A 110 18.72 -4.14 -6.40
C GLY A 110 20.19 -4.16 -5.99
N ILE A 111 21.05 -4.71 -6.82
CA ILE A 111 22.51 -4.80 -6.58
C ILE A 111 23.19 -3.99 -7.67
N ASN A 112 23.98 -2.99 -7.29
CA ASN A 112 24.79 -2.21 -8.22
C ASN A 112 26.01 -3.00 -8.67
N CYS A 113 26.23 -3.09 -9.97
CA CYS A 113 27.47 -3.58 -10.58
C CYS A 113 28.13 -2.45 -11.35
N ALA A 114 29.44 -2.55 -11.55
CA ALA A 114 30.22 -1.55 -12.25
C ALA A 114 29.83 -1.50 -13.76
N ASP A 115 29.56 -2.67 -14.34
CA ASP A 115 29.22 -2.81 -15.76
C ASP A 115 28.32 -4.04 -16.02
N GLU A 116 27.98 -4.21 -17.30
CA GLU A 116 27.12 -5.32 -17.74
C GLU A 116 27.76 -6.70 -17.61
N ALA A 117 29.09 -6.80 -17.70
CA ALA A 117 29.81 -8.07 -17.56
C ALA A 117 29.78 -8.55 -16.10
N GLU A 118 30.01 -7.65 -15.15
CA GLU A 118 29.87 -7.95 -13.73
C GLU A 118 28.41 -8.27 -13.37
N ALA A 119 27.44 -7.54 -13.93
CA ALA A 119 26.04 -7.80 -13.70
C ALA A 119 25.62 -9.20 -14.21
N ALA A 120 26.09 -9.60 -15.38
CA ALA A 120 25.80 -10.94 -15.92
C ALA A 120 26.39 -12.04 -15.02
N LYS A 121 27.64 -11.91 -14.61
CA LYS A 121 28.31 -12.86 -13.70
C LYS A 121 27.59 -12.96 -12.34
N THR A 122 27.19 -11.81 -11.78
CA THR A 122 26.46 -11.72 -10.50
C THR A 122 25.09 -12.41 -10.63
N ALA A 123 24.35 -12.12 -11.71
CA ALA A 123 23.05 -12.73 -11.96
C ALA A 123 23.14 -14.26 -12.12
N GLU A 124 24.12 -14.75 -12.86
CA GLU A 124 24.36 -16.19 -13.04
C GLU A 124 24.72 -16.87 -11.71
N THR A 125 25.57 -16.21 -10.89
CA THR A 125 25.95 -16.74 -9.58
C THR A 125 24.73 -16.90 -8.67
N ILE A 126 23.91 -15.84 -8.52
CA ILE A 126 22.71 -15.88 -7.68
C ILE A 126 21.69 -16.90 -8.23
N ALA A 127 21.48 -16.89 -9.54
CA ALA A 127 20.58 -17.82 -10.19
C ALA A 127 20.97 -19.28 -9.97
N SER A 128 22.25 -19.59 -10.06
CA SER A 128 22.78 -20.95 -9.82
C SER A 128 22.60 -21.36 -8.35
N LEU A 129 22.96 -20.50 -7.40
CA LEU A 129 22.83 -20.78 -5.97
C LEU A 129 21.40 -21.05 -5.53
N LEU A 130 20.45 -20.30 -6.08
CA LEU A 130 19.05 -20.36 -5.67
C LEU A 130 18.15 -21.13 -6.63
N SER A 131 18.72 -21.71 -7.71
CA SER A 131 17.97 -22.39 -8.78
C SER A 131 16.86 -21.52 -9.38
N MET A 132 17.18 -20.24 -9.62
CA MET A 132 16.26 -19.24 -10.14
C MET A 132 16.49 -18.97 -11.63
N ALA A 133 15.44 -18.52 -12.33
CA ALA A 133 15.53 -18.10 -13.72
C ALA A 133 16.18 -16.71 -13.84
N VAL A 134 16.93 -16.50 -14.93
CA VAL A 134 17.49 -15.18 -15.29
C VAL A 134 16.68 -14.59 -16.43
N LYS A 135 16.32 -13.29 -16.28
CA LYS A 135 15.60 -12.52 -17.29
C LYS A 135 16.34 -11.21 -17.58
N PRO A 136 17.07 -11.10 -18.69
CA PRO A 136 17.72 -9.87 -19.08
C PRO A 136 16.70 -8.75 -19.37
N GLY A 137 17.01 -7.54 -18.87
CA GLY A 137 16.32 -6.29 -19.17
C GLY A 137 17.28 -5.26 -19.77
N ASN A 138 16.80 -4.06 -20.04
CA ASN A 138 17.60 -3.00 -20.66
C ASN A 138 18.68 -2.46 -19.71
N SER A 139 18.29 -2.02 -18.51
CA SER A 139 19.17 -1.40 -17.50
C SER A 139 19.63 -2.35 -16.41
N SER A 140 19.01 -3.52 -16.32
CA SER A 140 19.24 -4.51 -15.26
C SER A 140 18.98 -5.94 -15.74
N ILE A 141 19.37 -6.92 -14.93
CA ILE A 141 19.07 -8.33 -15.13
C ILE A 141 18.26 -8.78 -13.91
N PHE A 142 17.07 -9.31 -14.14
CA PHE A 142 16.24 -9.87 -13.06
C PHE A 142 16.57 -11.33 -12.82
N VAL A 143 16.69 -11.71 -11.54
CA VAL A 143 16.84 -13.10 -11.11
C VAL A 143 15.64 -13.48 -10.27
N GLY A 144 15.10 -14.66 -10.54
CA GLY A 144 13.83 -15.13 -9.98
C GLY A 144 12.62 -14.53 -10.67
N LYS A 145 11.52 -14.35 -9.93
CA LYS A 145 10.31 -13.64 -10.44
C LYS A 145 10.47 -12.13 -10.44
N LYS A 146 11.45 -11.61 -9.73
CA LYS A 146 11.93 -10.23 -9.54
C LYS A 146 12.57 -10.05 -8.15
N GLU A 147 12.93 -11.11 -7.48
CA GLU A 147 13.53 -11.06 -6.14
C GLU A 147 14.83 -10.27 -6.13
N PHE A 148 15.62 -10.39 -7.22
CA PHE A 148 16.85 -9.62 -7.40
C PHE A 148 16.82 -8.85 -8.71
N GLU A 149 17.26 -7.59 -8.65
CA GLU A 149 17.49 -6.72 -9.80
C GLU A 149 18.98 -6.36 -9.86
N ILE A 150 19.72 -6.97 -10.78
CA ILE A 150 21.16 -6.76 -10.92
C ILE A 150 21.37 -5.63 -11.92
N MET A 151 21.82 -4.48 -11.42
CA MET A 151 22.00 -3.27 -12.21
C MET A 151 23.24 -3.38 -13.10
N LYS A 152 23.10 -3.09 -14.40
CA LYS A 152 24.21 -3.11 -15.39
C LYS A 152 25.16 -1.92 -15.26
N LYS A 153 24.85 -0.97 -14.40
CA LYS A 153 25.69 0.17 -14.01
C LYS A 153 25.19 0.68 -12.66
N PRO A 154 26.02 1.39 -11.88
CA PRO A 154 25.60 1.96 -10.61
C PRO A 154 24.33 2.80 -10.74
N GLY A 155 23.35 2.50 -9.88
CA GLY A 155 22.11 3.26 -9.71
C GLY A 155 22.10 3.98 -8.37
N ARG A 156 20.89 4.20 -7.81
CA ARG A 156 20.74 4.77 -6.46
C ARG A 156 21.26 3.81 -5.38
N GLY A 157 21.81 4.39 -4.32
CA GLY A 157 22.44 3.68 -3.22
C GLY A 157 23.88 3.28 -3.51
N THR A 158 24.72 3.26 -2.49
CA THR A 158 26.13 2.85 -2.61
C THR A 158 26.26 1.41 -3.08
N HIS A 159 25.43 0.50 -2.53
CA HIS A 159 25.42 -0.93 -2.88
C HIS A 159 24.27 -1.33 -3.78
N GLY A 160 23.29 -0.45 -3.95
CA GLY A 160 22.06 -0.73 -4.70
C GLY A 160 20.82 -0.24 -3.96
N HIS A 161 19.70 -0.90 -4.15
CA HIS A 161 18.44 -0.47 -3.57
C HIS A 161 17.60 -1.64 -3.03
N ILE A 162 16.69 -1.32 -2.10
CA ILE A 162 15.71 -2.26 -1.58
C ILE A 162 14.33 -1.69 -1.87
N ALA A 163 13.53 -2.42 -2.65
CA ALA A 163 12.16 -2.08 -2.91
C ALA A 163 11.23 -2.65 -1.84
N ILE A 164 10.38 -1.80 -1.29
CA ILE A 164 9.32 -2.17 -0.36
C ILE A 164 7.98 -1.97 -1.06
N LEU A 165 7.25 -3.04 -1.29
CA LEU A 165 5.91 -3.01 -1.85
C LEU A 165 4.93 -2.49 -0.81
N THR A 166 3.92 -1.75 -1.26
CA THR A 166 2.83 -1.29 -0.41
C THR A 166 1.51 -1.28 -1.16
N ASN A 167 0.40 -1.44 -0.45
CA ASN A 167 -0.94 -1.35 -1.02
C ASN A 167 -1.32 0.06 -1.50
N ASN A 168 -0.67 1.10 -0.96
CA ASN A 168 -0.87 2.48 -1.39
C ASN A 168 0.32 3.33 -0.95
N VAL A 169 1.07 3.84 -1.91
CA VAL A 169 2.30 4.61 -1.65
C VAL A 169 2.02 5.90 -0.90
N ASP A 170 0.95 6.65 -1.24
CA ASP A 170 0.66 7.92 -0.57
C ASP A 170 0.25 7.70 0.91
N ARG A 171 -0.50 6.63 1.22
CA ARG A 171 -0.79 6.24 2.61
C ARG A 171 0.49 5.81 3.35
N ALA A 172 1.37 5.07 2.67
CA ALA A 172 2.62 4.65 3.27
C ALA A 172 3.54 5.84 3.57
N ILE A 173 3.64 6.81 2.66
CA ILE A 173 4.35 8.09 2.90
C ILE A 173 3.82 8.73 4.18
N TYR A 174 2.50 8.93 4.29
CA TYR A 174 1.90 9.56 5.46
C TYR A 174 2.26 8.84 6.77
N HIS A 175 1.99 7.54 6.85
CA HIS A 175 2.20 6.78 8.08
C HIS A 175 3.68 6.60 8.45
N LEU A 176 4.56 6.44 7.47
CA LEU A 176 6.00 6.32 7.72
C LEU A 176 6.63 7.67 8.08
N SER A 177 6.15 8.77 7.50
CA SER A 177 6.58 10.12 7.91
C SER A 177 6.25 10.40 9.39
N GLN A 178 5.10 9.94 9.88
CA GLN A 178 4.75 10.04 11.32
C GLN A 178 5.70 9.20 12.21
N ARG A 179 6.42 8.24 11.64
CA ARG A 179 7.44 7.43 12.31
C ARG A 179 8.86 7.99 12.13
N GLY A 180 8.99 9.18 11.52
CA GLY A 180 10.26 9.88 11.31
C GLY A 180 10.97 9.54 9.99
N VAL A 181 10.38 8.75 9.09
CA VAL A 181 10.95 8.49 7.76
C VAL A 181 10.85 9.74 6.90
N LYS A 182 11.95 10.13 6.28
CA LYS A 182 12.02 11.23 5.31
C LYS A 182 12.03 10.66 3.89
N PHE A 183 11.34 11.34 2.98
CA PHE A 183 11.25 10.95 1.58
C PHE A 183 11.93 11.98 0.67
N ASP A 184 12.60 11.50 -0.38
CA ASP A 184 13.08 12.31 -1.49
C ASP A 184 11.89 12.61 -2.43
N MET A 185 11.27 13.77 -2.25
CA MET A 185 10.07 14.16 -2.98
C MET A 185 10.32 14.35 -4.47
N ASP A 186 11.55 14.65 -4.88
CA ASP A 186 11.94 14.79 -6.29
C ASP A 186 12.00 13.43 -7.00
N SER A 187 12.12 12.34 -6.24
CA SER A 187 12.08 10.97 -6.74
C SER A 187 10.66 10.43 -6.95
N LYS A 188 9.64 11.22 -6.61
CA LYS A 188 8.24 10.77 -6.66
C LYS A 188 7.82 10.49 -8.11
N ASN A 189 7.50 9.23 -8.38
CA ASN A 189 6.98 8.80 -9.67
C ASN A 189 5.45 8.67 -9.60
N VAL A 190 4.76 9.40 -10.49
CA VAL A 190 3.29 9.44 -10.54
C VAL A 190 2.82 8.93 -11.90
N LYS A 191 1.87 7.99 -11.89
CA LYS A 191 1.20 7.48 -13.08
C LYS A 191 -0.31 7.51 -12.86
N ASP A 192 -1.04 8.05 -13.83
CA ASP A 192 -2.52 8.17 -13.79
C ASP A 192 -3.03 8.82 -12.47
N GLY A 193 -2.32 9.86 -12.01
CA GLY A 193 -2.65 10.59 -10.78
C GLY A 193 -2.35 9.87 -9.47
N LYS A 194 -1.69 8.70 -9.51
CA LYS A 194 -1.31 7.91 -8.33
C LYS A 194 0.21 7.82 -8.20
N THR A 195 0.71 7.95 -7.00
CA THR A 195 2.12 7.68 -6.72
C THR A 195 2.38 6.19 -6.83
N ILE A 196 3.30 5.81 -7.73
CA ILE A 196 3.69 4.41 -7.96
C ILE A 196 5.02 4.04 -7.34
N ALA A 197 5.90 5.01 -7.09
CA ALA A 197 7.16 4.81 -6.39
C ALA A 197 7.68 6.12 -5.78
N ILE A 198 8.49 6.00 -4.72
CA ILE A 198 9.22 7.11 -4.09
C ILE A 198 10.39 6.55 -3.28
N TYR A 199 11.53 7.22 -3.31
CA TYR A 199 12.69 6.88 -2.49
C TYR A 199 12.63 7.55 -1.11
N PHE A 200 13.25 6.90 -0.13
CA PHE A 200 13.61 7.53 1.15
C PHE A 200 14.73 8.55 0.89
N ALA A 201 14.81 9.57 1.73
CA ALA A 201 15.86 10.59 1.61
C ALA A 201 17.24 10.04 1.97
N ASP A 202 17.31 9.14 2.94
CA ASP A 202 18.55 8.60 3.48
C ASP A 202 18.72 7.13 3.08
N GLU A 203 19.96 6.71 2.85
CA GLU A 203 20.32 5.31 2.66
C GLU A 203 20.34 4.56 3.99
N VAL A 204 20.08 3.27 3.94
CA VAL A 204 20.23 2.35 5.06
C VAL A 204 21.34 1.36 4.73
N ALA A 205 22.46 1.41 5.46
CA ALA A 205 23.64 0.57 5.24
C ALA A 205 24.11 0.55 3.77
N GLY A 206 24.08 1.71 3.11
CA GLY A 206 24.49 1.85 1.72
C GLY A 206 23.45 1.41 0.69
N PHE A 207 22.23 1.05 1.11
CA PHE A 207 21.12 0.78 0.20
C PHE A 207 20.14 1.94 0.17
N ALA A 208 19.79 2.40 -1.02
CA ALA A 208 18.65 3.28 -1.20
C ALA A 208 17.35 2.49 -0.98
N ILE A 209 16.45 3.01 -0.16
CA ILE A 209 15.16 2.36 0.09
C ILE A 209 14.08 3.07 -0.72
N HIS A 210 13.18 2.32 -1.34
CA HIS A 210 12.05 2.94 -2.01
C HIS A 210 10.74 2.16 -1.82
N LEU A 211 9.64 2.90 -1.76
CA LEU A 211 8.31 2.34 -1.82
C LEU A 211 7.89 2.11 -3.27
N VAL A 212 7.19 1.02 -3.50
CA VAL A 212 6.61 0.68 -4.81
C VAL A 212 5.16 0.22 -4.62
N GLN A 213 4.27 0.71 -5.48
CA GLN A 213 2.87 0.30 -5.52
C GLN A 213 2.75 -1.17 -5.95
N LYS A 214 1.97 -1.98 -5.22
CA LYS A 214 1.56 -3.33 -5.61
C LYS A 214 0.70 -3.34 -6.85
#